data_377d66d9cd8f2dd546bf7e6bfb860559
#
_entry.id   377d66d9cd8f2dd546bf7e6bfb860559
#
_cell.length_a   1.000
_cell.length_b   1.000
_cell.length_c   1.000
_cell.angle_alpha   90.00
_cell.angle_beta   90.00
_cell.angle_gamma   90.00
#
_symmetry.space_group_name_H-M   'P 1'
#
loop_
_entity.id
_entity.type
_entity.pdbx_description
1 polymer ?
#
loop_
_entity_poly.entity_id
_entity_poly.type
_entity_poly.pdbx_seq_one_letter_code
_entity_poly.pdbx_strand_id
1 'polypeptide(L)'
;MSKIAIIITTILVAIGSIPFALAAMARAVPSSHTRIHIIQDMDNQPKFRAQHANPLFADGRAMRPVVAGTVAQGQLEADDHYNRGVVDNDWATTFPPQVQVNLDLVYRGQDRFNIYCTPCHGYAGYGDGMINQRAMDLVNLGLNGTTWVQPKNMHEQLIREQPVGQTFNTITNGVRNMSGYAAQIPTEDRWAIVAYVKALQRSQAADLNDLPPDQRNDLQVIKLHPETP
;
A
#
# COMPACT_ATOMS: atom_id res chain seq x y z
N MET A 1 23.33 -66.68 -10.71
CA MET A 1 22.56 -66.17 -9.52
C MET A 1 21.33 -66.99 -9.37
N SER A 2 21.01 -67.43 -8.14
CA SER A 2 19.77 -68.21 -7.86
C SER A 2 18.56 -67.29 -8.10
N LYS A 3 17.42 -67.83 -8.55
CA LYS A 3 16.17 -67.12 -8.74
C LYS A 3 15.79 -66.34 -7.45
N ILE A 4 16.09 -66.90 -6.31
CA ILE A 4 15.83 -66.30 -5.00
C ILE A 4 16.69 -65.04 -4.79
N ALA A 5 17.97 -65.06 -5.17
CA ALA A 5 18.83 -63.90 -5.04
C ALA A 5 18.36 -62.73 -5.92
N ILE A 6 17.84 -62.99 -7.11
CA ILE A 6 17.26 -61.97 -7.99
C ILE A 6 16.02 -61.36 -7.35
N ILE A 7 15.13 -62.20 -6.82
CA ILE A 7 13.91 -61.71 -6.17
C ILE A 7 14.24 -60.81 -4.95
N ILE A 8 15.16 -61.24 -4.11
CA ILE A 8 15.57 -60.46 -2.93
C ILE A 8 16.18 -59.12 -3.36
N THR A 9 17.08 -59.14 -4.35
CA THR A 9 17.69 -57.87 -4.83
C THR A 9 16.65 -56.91 -5.42
N THR A 10 15.69 -57.43 -6.17
CA THR A 10 14.62 -56.61 -6.77
C THR A 10 13.76 -55.97 -5.67
N ILE A 11 13.39 -56.71 -4.62
CA ILE A 11 12.62 -56.22 -3.47
C ILE A 11 13.42 -55.12 -2.75
N LEU A 12 14.70 -55.34 -2.48
CA LEU A 12 15.54 -54.34 -1.80
C LEU A 12 15.68 -53.04 -2.61
N VAL A 13 15.83 -53.13 -3.92
CA VAL A 13 15.87 -51.96 -4.81
C VAL A 13 14.54 -51.23 -4.84
N ALA A 14 13.43 -51.98 -4.91
CA ALA A 14 12.09 -51.40 -4.87
C ALA A 14 11.83 -50.65 -3.55
N ILE A 15 12.15 -51.26 -2.42
CA ILE A 15 12.01 -50.62 -1.09
C ILE A 15 12.95 -49.37 -1.00
N GLY A 16 14.20 -49.49 -1.44
CA GLY A 16 15.18 -48.41 -1.44
C GLY A 16 14.79 -47.22 -2.34
N SER A 17 13.96 -47.45 -3.37
CA SER A 17 13.49 -46.36 -4.27
C SER A 17 12.29 -45.57 -3.71
N ILE A 18 11.57 -46.12 -2.71
CA ILE A 18 10.39 -45.48 -2.14
C ILE A 18 10.69 -44.07 -1.58
N PRO A 19 11.71 -43.84 -0.74
CA PRO A 19 11.98 -42.50 -0.22
C PRO A 19 12.31 -41.48 -1.31
N PHE A 20 12.98 -41.91 -2.39
CA PHE A 20 13.27 -41.03 -3.54
C PHE A 20 12.01 -40.70 -4.32
N ALA A 21 11.11 -41.65 -4.53
CA ALA A 21 9.83 -41.42 -5.19
C ALA A 21 8.94 -40.48 -4.35
N LEU A 22 8.88 -40.68 -3.03
CA LEU A 22 8.13 -39.78 -2.14
C LEU A 22 8.72 -38.36 -2.14
N ALA A 23 10.05 -38.22 -2.16
CA ALA A 23 10.70 -36.92 -2.24
C ALA A 23 10.42 -36.22 -3.59
N ALA A 24 10.42 -36.97 -4.70
CA ALA A 24 10.08 -36.45 -6.01
C ALA A 24 8.61 -35.99 -6.08
N MET A 25 7.68 -36.79 -5.57
CA MET A 25 6.27 -36.41 -5.48
C MET A 25 6.08 -35.14 -4.61
N ALA A 26 6.74 -35.06 -3.47
CA ALA A 26 6.64 -33.92 -2.59
C ALA A 26 7.19 -32.62 -3.22
N ARG A 27 8.10 -32.72 -4.20
CA ARG A 27 8.59 -31.57 -4.95
C ARG A 27 7.69 -31.19 -6.12
N ALA A 28 7.08 -32.17 -6.78
CA ALA A 28 6.25 -31.96 -7.95
C ALA A 28 4.84 -31.45 -7.63
N VAL A 29 4.31 -31.82 -6.46
CA VAL A 29 2.95 -31.42 -6.04
C VAL A 29 3.03 -30.26 -5.05
N PRO A 30 2.48 -29.06 -5.37
CA PRO A 30 2.35 -27.95 -4.43
C PRO A 30 1.52 -28.38 -3.21
N SER A 31 2.01 -28.10 -2.00
CA SER A 31 1.30 -28.39 -0.75
C SER A 31 0.81 -27.10 -0.11
N SER A 32 -0.45 -27.08 0.29
CA SER A 32 -1.04 -26.00 1.10
C SER A 32 -0.66 -26.09 2.58
N HIS A 33 -0.06 -27.20 3.01
CA HIS A 33 0.38 -27.39 4.38
C HIS A 33 1.88 -27.14 4.55
N THR A 34 2.25 -26.66 5.73
CA THR A 34 3.66 -26.48 6.11
C THR A 34 4.37 -27.82 6.04
N ARG A 35 5.48 -27.90 5.33
CA ARG A 35 6.29 -29.11 5.24
C ARG A 35 6.99 -29.40 6.56
N ILE A 36 7.06 -30.65 6.93
CA ILE A 36 7.85 -31.08 8.09
C ILE A 36 9.34 -30.93 7.73
N HIS A 37 10.03 -30.07 8.48
CA HIS A 37 11.45 -29.78 8.31
C HIS A 37 12.22 -30.57 9.38
N ILE A 38 12.70 -31.78 9.00
CA ILE A 38 13.33 -32.72 9.94
C ILE A 38 14.73 -32.23 10.34
N ILE A 39 15.47 -31.65 9.39
CA ILE A 39 16.80 -31.09 9.63
C ILE A 39 16.67 -29.56 9.63
N GLN A 40 16.63 -28.99 10.82
CA GLN A 40 16.48 -27.55 11.03
C GLN A 40 17.86 -26.88 11.03
N ASP A 41 18.50 -26.83 9.88
CA ASP A 41 19.86 -26.29 9.72
C ASP A 41 19.99 -24.87 10.31
N MET A 42 19.65 -23.82 9.54
CA MET A 42 19.75 -22.42 9.96
C MET A 42 18.40 -21.81 10.37
N ASP A 43 17.36 -22.61 10.51
CA ASP A 43 16.00 -22.12 10.82
C ASP A 43 15.93 -21.50 12.23
N ASN A 44 16.59 -22.14 13.20
CA ASN A 44 16.68 -21.66 14.57
C ASN A 44 18.07 -21.08 14.84
N GLN A 45 18.17 -19.76 14.85
CA GLN A 45 19.40 -19.04 15.11
C GLN A 45 19.29 -18.25 16.42
N PRO A 46 20.37 -18.12 17.22
CA PRO A 46 20.38 -17.31 18.44
C PRO A 46 20.44 -15.81 18.10
N LYS A 47 19.46 -15.32 17.36
CA LYS A 47 19.32 -13.91 16.98
C LYS A 47 17.88 -13.43 17.14
N PHE A 48 17.72 -12.17 17.50
CA PHE A 48 16.42 -11.51 17.49
C PHE A 48 16.20 -10.82 16.14
N ARG A 49 15.00 -10.95 15.60
CA ARG A 49 14.54 -10.20 14.42
C ARG A 49 13.53 -9.16 14.88
N ALA A 50 13.24 -8.17 14.03
CA ALA A 50 12.10 -7.30 14.23
C ALA A 50 10.81 -8.14 14.44
N GLN A 51 9.97 -7.73 15.37
CA GLN A 51 8.74 -8.43 15.79
C GLN A 51 8.94 -9.75 16.58
N HIS A 52 10.17 -10.20 16.84
CA HIS A 52 10.40 -11.31 17.76
C HIS A 52 10.16 -10.89 19.21
N ALA A 53 9.78 -11.85 20.04
CA ALA A 53 9.82 -11.69 21.48
C ALA A 53 11.27 -11.64 21.94
N ASN A 54 11.55 -10.77 22.93
CA ASN A 54 12.88 -10.66 23.56
C ASN A 54 12.71 -10.54 25.07
N PRO A 55 13.09 -11.59 25.83
CA PRO A 55 12.92 -11.62 27.29
C PRO A 55 13.84 -10.65 28.06
N LEU A 56 14.82 -10.02 27.39
CA LEU A 56 15.72 -9.04 28.02
C LEU A 56 15.01 -7.71 28.33
N PHE A 57 13.86 -7.45 27.69
CA PHE A 57 13.11 -6.21 27.91
C PHE A 57 11.79 -6.48 28.61
N ALA A 58 11.41 -5.57 29.52
CA ALA A 58 10.19 -5.71 30.30
C ALA A 58 8.90 -5.79 29.46
N ASP A 59 8.89 -5.14 28.27
CA ASP A 59 7.80 -5.18 27.29
C ASP A 59 7.85 -6.43 26.37
N GLY A 60 8.86 -7.28 26.53
CA GLY A 60 9.04 -8.51 25.76
C GLY A 60 9.33 -8.30 24.27
N ARG A 61 9.61 -7.08 23.80
CA ARG A 61 9.74 -6.75 22.37
C ARG A 61 11.19 -6.62 21.94
N ALA A 62 11.59 -7.31 20.87
CA ALA A 62 12.91 -7.14 20.26
C ALA A 62 13.02 -5.77 19.54
N MET A 63 11.92 -5.31 18.92
CA MET A 63 11.88 -4.02 18.25
C MET A 63 11.74 -2.90 19.28
N ARG A 64 12.78 -2.10 19.43
CA ARG A 64 12.80 -1.00 20.40
C ARG A 64 12.26 0.30 19.80
N PRO A 65 11.51 1.09 20.56
CA PRO A 65 11.16 2.46 20.16
C PRO A 65 12.43 3.30 20.01
N VAL A 66 12.37 4.29 19.16
CA VAL A 66 13.45 5.28 19.01
C VAL A 66 13.62 6.01 20.34
N VAL A 67 14.87 6.20 20.77
CA VAL A 67 15.16 6.97 22.00
C VAL A 67 14.77 8.42 21.77
N ALA A 68 14.00 8.98 22.69
CA ALA A 68 13.54 10.38 22.59
C ALA A 68 14.75 11.34 22.46
N GLY A 69 14.67 12.29 21.55
CA GLY A 69 15.73 13.27 21.28
C GLY A 69 16.88 12.77 20.41
N THR A 70 16.78 11.53 19.86
CA THR A 70 17.78 11.02 18.92
C THR A 70 17.24 11.06 17.49
N VAL A 71 18.15 11.36 16.56
CA VAL A 71 17.88 11.32 15.11
C VAL A 71 18.90 10.36 14.48
N ALA A 72 18.42 9.40 13.69
CA ALA A 72 19.31 8.49 12.98
C ALA A 72 20.12 9.26 11.92
N GLN A 73 21.34 8.79 11.65
CA GLN A 73 22.18 9.39 10.62
C GLN A 73 21.46 9.39 9.27
N GLY A 74 21.39 10.56 8.62
CA GLY A 74 20.68 10.74 7.35
C GLY A 74 19.17 10.92 7.45
N GLN A 75 18.59 10.90 8.67
CA GLN A 75 17.16 11.07 8.90
C GLN A 75 16.82 12.42 9.58
N LEU A 76 17.67 13.42 9.43
CA LEU A 76 17.37 14.77 9.93
C LEU A 76 16.31 15.41 9.00
N GLU A 77 15.08 15.45 9.46
CA GLU A 77 13.96 16.07 8.75
C GLU A 77 13.87 17.57 9.08
N ALA A 78 14.88 18.36 8.68
CA ALA A 78 14.98 19.78 8.98
C ALA A 78 14.05 20.66 8.14
N ASP A 79 13.60 20.17 6.99
CA ASP A 79 12.73 20.90 6.08
C ASP A 79 11.25 20.58 6.40
N ASP A 80 10.57 21.50 7.08
CA ASP A 80 9.17 21.34 7.47
C ASP A 80 8.22 21.33 6.27
N HIS A 81 8.54 22.06 5.20
CA HIS A 81 7.73 22.04 3.98
C HIS A 81 7.75 20.65 3.35
N TYR A 82 8.95 20.08 3.17
CA TYR A 82 9.10 18.78 2.52
C TYR A 82 8.63 17.61 3.40
N ASN A 83 8.99 17.62 4.69
CA ASN A 83 8.77 16.47 5.57
C ASN A 83 7.43 16.50 6.30
N ARG A 84 6.84 17.69 6.52
CA ARG A 84 5.61 17.89 7.30
C ARG A 84 4.47 18.56 6.54
N GLY A 85 4.78 19.16 5.38
CA GLY A 85 3.78 19.92 4.60
C GLY A 85 3.39 21.26 5.25
N VAL A 86 4.31 21.87 6.00
CA VAL A 86 4.06 23.09 6.78
C VAL A 86 5.02 24.19 6.36
N VAL A 87 4.50 25.42 6.19
CA VAL A 87 5.26 26.64 5.96
C VAL A 87 4.73 27.69 6.94
N ASP A 88 5.62 28.36 7.67
CA ASP A 88 5.28 29.41 8.63
C ASP A 88 4.18 29.01 9.65
N ASN A 89 4.21 27.77 10.12
CA ASN A 89 3.26 27.13 11.03
C ASN A 89 1.84 26.90 10.45
N ASP A 90 1.63 27.13 9.17
CA ASP A 90 0.39 26.84 8.45
C ASP A 90 0.58 25.72 7.43
N TRP A 91 -0.53 25.13 6.97
CA TRP A 91 -0.47 24.13 5.89
C TRP A 91 0.04 24.73 4.60
N ALA A 92 1.07 24.11 4.03
CA ALA A 92 1.65 24.52 2.76
C ALA A 92 0.58 24.52 1.66
N THR A 93 0.45 25.63 0.94
CA THR A 93 -0.42 25.79 -0.22
C THR A 93 0.24 25.39 -1.53
N THR A 94 1.57 25.26 -1.52
CA THR A 94 2.41 24.91 -2.68
C THR A 94 3.17 23.62 -2.41
N PHE A 95 3.64 22.97 -3.48
CA PHE A 95 4.57 21.86 -3.36
C PHE A 95 5.96 22.36 -2.93
N PRO A 96 6.73 21.54 -2.19
CA PRO A 96 8.10 21.88 -1.83
C PRO A 96 8.98 22.10 -3.08
N PRO A 97 9.98 22.98 -3.03
CA PRO A 97 10.86 23.27 -4.18
C PRO A 97 11.56 22.04 -4.76
N GLN A 98 11.81 21.02 -3.95
CA GLN A 98 12.44 19.76 -4.36
C GLN A 98 11.50 18.89 -5.20
N VAL A 99 10.18 19.12 -5.14
CA VAL A 99 9.16 18.32 -5.80
C VAL A 99 8.78 19.00 -7.10
N GLN A 100 9.27 18.48 -8.23
CA GLN A 100 8.90 18.96 -9.55
C GLN A 100 7.58 18.33 -9.99
N VAL A 101 6.51 19.13 -9.98
CA VAL A 101 5.18 18.66 -10.40
C VAL A 101 5.13 18.58 -11.93
N ASN A 102 5.20 17.36 -12.44
CA ASN A 102 5.13 17.03 -13.87
C ASN A 102 4.31 15.74 -14.06
N LEU A 103 4.11 15.33 -15.30
CA LEU A 103 3.34 14.11 -15.60
C LEU A 103 3.96 12.85 -15.00
N ASP A 104 5.27 12.74 -14.97
CA ASP A 104 5.96 11.56 -14.40
C ASP A 104 5.68 11.44 -12.91
N LEU A 105 5.69 12.56 -12.18
CA LEU A 105 5.31 12.59 -10.77
C LEU A 105 3.84 12.18 -10.58
N VAL A 106 2.94 12.66 -11.43
CA VAL A 106 1.51 12.32 -11.37
C VAL A 106 1.30 10.82 -11.64
N TYR A 107 1.97 10.24 -12.64
CA TYR A 107 1.89 8.80 -12.90
C TYR A 107 2.48 7.99 -11.76
N ARG A 108 3.62 8.40 -11.20
CA ARG A 108 4.17 7.77 -9.99
C ARG A 108 3.17 7.84 -8.83
N GLY A 109 2.52 8.98 -8.66
CA GLY A 109 1.46 9.17 -7.66
C GLY A 109 0.27 8.24 -7.88
N GLN A 110 -0.14 8.05 -9.14
CA GLN A 110 -1.19 7.11 -9.51
C GLN A 110 -0.84 5.67 -9.15
N ASP A 111 0.37 5.23 -9.47
CA ASP A 111 0.83 3.88 -9.14
C ASP A 111 0.80 3.65 -7.63
N ARG A 112 1.30 4.61 -6.84
CA ARG A 112 1.29 4.52 -5.38
C ARG A 112 -0.11 4.61 -4.79
N PHE A 113 -0.94 5.48 -5.31
CA PHE A 113 -2.36 5.59 -4.94
C PHE A 113 -3.10 4.28 -5.18
N ASN A 114 -2.87 3.66 -6.34
CA ASN A 114 -3.50 2.38 -6.70
C ASN A 114 -3.10 1.25 -5.74
N ILE A 115 -1.89 1.27 -5.18
CA ILE A 115 -1.41 0.26 -4.25
C ILE A 115 -1.97 0.50 -2.83
N TYR A 116 -1.84 1.74 -2.31
CA TYR A 116 -2.05 2.03 -0.91
C TYR A 116 -3.42 2.62 -0.58
N CYS A 117 -4.03 3.37 -1.50
CA CYS A 117 -5.22 4.18 -1.23
C CYS A 117 -6.50 3.58 -1.81
N THR A 118 -6.42 3.00 -3.02
CA THR A 118 -7.55 2.43 -3.75
C THR A 118 -8.34 1.38 -2.97
N PRO A 119 -7.74 0.50 -2.15
CA PRO A 119 -8.52 -0.48 -1.41
C PRO A 119 -9.62 0.12 -0.54
N CYS A 120 -9.39 1.32 0.00
CA CYS A 120 -10.38 2.06 0.79
C CYS A 120 -11.10 3.13 -0.02
N HIS A 121 -10.37 3.93 -0.82
CA HIS A 121 -10.91 5.11 -1.50
C HIS A 121 -11.48 4.85 -2.89
N GLY A 122 -11.25 3.68 -3.49
CA GLY A 122 -11.60 3.39 -4.87
C GLY A 122 -10.66 4.06 -5.88
N TYR A 123 -10.68 3.60 -7.12
CA TYR A 123 -9.81 4.14 -8.18
C TYR A 123 -10.12 5.60 -8.53
N ALA A 124 -11.39 5.97 -8.44
CA ALA A 124 -11.84 7.31 -8.71
C ALA A 124 -11.87 8.22 -7.47
N GLY A 125 -11.54 7.70 -6.28
CA GLY A 125 -11.47 8.49 -5.05
C GLY A 125 -12.83 8.82 -4.41
N TYR A 126 -13.90 8.08 -4.76
CA TYR A 126 -15.24 8.30 -4.18
C TYR A 126 -15.44 7.73 -2.77
N GLY A 127 -14.46 7.00 -2.24
CA GLY A 127 -14.58 6.31 -0.96
C GLY A 127 -15.30 4.97 -1.05
N ASP A 128 -15.42 4.41 -2.24
CA ASP A 128 -16.14 3.19 -2.58
C ASP A 128 -15.22 1.97 -2.80
N GLY A 129 -14.02 2.01 -2.26
CA GLY A 129 -13.05 0.91 -2.37
C GLY A 129 -13.58 -0.40 -1.79
N MET A 130 -12.96 -1.52 -2.20
CA MET A 130 -13.42 -2.87 -1.85
C MET A 130 -13.50 -3.13 -0.34
N ILE A 131 -12.62 -2.50 0.45
CA ILE A 131 -12.66 -2.60 1.92
C ILE A 131 -13.93 -1.93 2.45
N ASN A 132 -14.29 -0.75 1.92
CA ASN A 132 -15.52 -0.08 2.30
C ASN A 132 -16.75 -0.91 1.92
N GLN A 133 -16.79 -1.45 0.69
CA GLN A 133 -17.90 -2.31 0.24
C GLN A 133 -18.06 -3.50 1.18
N ARG A 134 -16.97 -4.22 1.48
CA ARG A 134 -17.01 -5.36 2.38
C ARG A 134 -17.45 -4.98 3.80
N ALA A 135 -16.97 -3.85 4.32
CA ALA A 135 -17.36 -3.38 5.64
C ALA A 135 -18.86 -3.02 5.70
N MET A 136 -19.38 -2.37 4.66
CA MET A 136 -20.81 -2.06 4.57
C MET A 136 -21.68 -3.31 4.45
N ASP A 137 -21.25 -4.33 3.72
CA ASP A 137 -21.93 -5.64 3.69
C ASP A 137 -22.04 -6.24 5.10
N LEU A 138 -20.94 -6.21 5.87
CA LEU A 138 -20.93 -6.72 7.24
C LEU A 138 -21.82 -5.91 8.18
N VAL A 139 -21.87 -4.59 8.01
CA VAL A 139 -22.82 -3.71 8.75
C VAL A 139 -24.25 -4.09 8.44
N ASN A 140 -24.60 -4.25 7.16
CA ASN A 140 -25.93 -4.60 6.71
C ASN A 140 -26.38 -5.99 7.20
N LEU A 141 -25.45 -6.91 7.39
CA LEU A 141 -25.69 -8.24 7.94
C LEU A 141 -25.72 -8.28 9.48
N GLY A 142 -25.46 -7.14 10.15
CA GLY A 142 -25.34 -7.09 11.60
C GLY A 142 -24.13 -7.80 12.17
N LEU A 143 -23.12 -8.13 11.34
CA LEU A 143 -21.94 -8.89 11.72
C LEU A 143 -20.73 -8.01 12.04
N ASN A 144 -20.83 -6.71 11.87
CA ASN A 144 -19.76 -5.76 12.20
C ASN A 144 -19.87 -5.34 13.66
N GLY A 145 -18.96 -5.83 14.51
CA GLY A 145 -18.89 -5.47 15.93
C GLY A 145 -18.38 -4.06 16.23
N THR A 146 -17.98 -3.30 15.21
CA THR A 146 -17.46 -1.92 15.34
C THR A 146 -18.19 -0.99 14.39
N THR A 147 -18.28 0.30 14.78
CA THR A 147 -18.83 1.33 13.88
C THR A 147 -17.86 1.58 12.75
N TRP A 148 -18.23 1.20 11.53
CA TRP A 148 -17.50 1.55 10.33
C TRP A 148 -17.78 2.99 9.93
N VAL A 149 -16.72 3.73 9.60
CA VAL A 149 -16.82 5.07 9.02
C VAL A 149 -16.31 5.01 7.60
N GLN A 150 -17.18 5.28 6.65
CA GLN A 150 -16.85 5.29 5.22
C GLN A 150 -15.74 6.30 4.94
N PRO A 151 -14.74 5.93 4.10
CA PRO A 151 -13.74 6.86 3.60
C PRO A 151 -14.40 8.06 2.91
N LYS A 152 -13.86 9.25 3.13
CA LYS A 152 -14.39 10.46 2.50
C LYS A 152 -14.22 10.41 0.98
N ASN A 153 -15.23 10.92 0.29
CA ASN A 153 -15.14 11.22 -1.14
C ASN A 153 -14.15 12.37 -1.34
N MET A 154 -13.08 12.13 -2.09
CA MET A 154 -12.04 13.13 -2.35
C MET A 154 -12.52 14.31 -3.20
N HIS A 155 -13.68 14.20 -3.86
CA HIS A 155 -14.27 15.24 -4.70
C HIS A 155 -15.21 16.19 -3.92
N GLU A 156 -15.49 15.92 -2.63
CA GLU A 156 -16.22 16.86 -1.79
C GLU A 156 -15.50 18.21 -1.76
N GLN A 157 -16.25 19.31 -1.84
CA GLN A 157 -15.68 20.67 -1.89
C GLN A 157 -14.69 20.92 -0.76
N LEU A 158 -15.07 20.55 0.48
CA LEU A 158 -14.21 20.70 1.65
C LEU A 158 -12.86 19.98 1.52
N ILE A 159 -12.82 18.83 0.84
CA ILE A 159 -11.59 18.05 0.64
C ILE A 159 -10.77 18.63 -0.51
N ARG A 160 -11.42 19.10 -1.58
CA ARG A 160 -10.75 19.75 -2.73
C ARG A 160 -10.04 21.04 -2.34
N GLU A 161 -10.65 21.81 -1.45
CA GLU A 161 -10.13 23.09 -0.96
C GLU A 161 -8.98 22.96 0.04
N GLN A 162 -8.70 21.73 0.55
CA GLN A 162 -7.58 21.51 1.45
C GLN A 162 -6.25 21.86 0.78
N PRO A 163 -5.36 22.59 1.48
CA PRO A 163 -3.99 22.81 1.02
C PRO A 163 -3.25 21.50 0.76
N VAL A 164 -2.29 21.51 -0.13
CA VAL A 164 -1.48 20.33 -0.46
C VAL A 164 -0.74 19.77 0.76
N GLY A 165 -0.25 20.65 1.64
CA GLY A 165 0.39 20.26 2.89
C GLY A 165 -0.55 19.53 3.84
N GLN A 166 -1.81 19.94 3.93
CA GLN A 166 -2.80 19.24 4.76
C GLN A 166 -3.09 17.84 4.21
N THR A 167 -3.20 17.68 2.89
CA THR A 167 -3.36 16.38 2.25
C THR A 167 -2.15 15.50 2.51
N PHE A 168 -0.93 16.06 2.39
CA PHE A 168 0.32 15.38 2.71
C PHE A 168 0.36 14.91 4.17
N ASN A 169 -0.01 15.78 5.11
CA ASN A 169 -0.07 15.43 6.53
C ASN A 169 -1.10 14.33 6.81
N THR A 170 -2.25 14.36 6.15
CA THR A 170 -3.28 13.32 6.26
C THR A 170 -2.71 11.95 5.83
N ILE A 171 -1.97 11.89 4.73
CA ILE A 171 -1.32 10.66 4.27
C ILE A 171 -0.22 10.23 5.27
N THR A 172 0.55 11.19 5.79
CA THR A 172 1.68 10.94 6.67
C THR A 172 1.25 10.39 8.03
N ASN A 173 0.37 11.10 8.71
CA ASN A 173 0.00 10.87 10.10
C ASN A 173 -1.36 10.20 10.28
N GLY A 174 -2.14 10.14 9.22
CA GLY A 174 -3.53 9.68 9.28
C GLY A 174 -4.49 10.75 9.81
N VAL A 175 -5.77 10.42 9.79
CA VAL A 175 -6.83 11.27 10.36
C VAL A 175 -8.00 10.40 10.82
N ARG A 176 -8.47 10.57 12.04
CA ARG A 176 -9.57 9.78 12.62
C ARG A 176 -9.29 8.27 12.49
N ASN A 177 -10.08 7.55 11.66
CA ASN A 177 -9.93 6.11 11.44
C ASN A 177 -8.94 5.75 10.32
N MET A 178 -8.46 6.73 9.57
CA MET A 178 -7.42 6.53 8.56
C MET A 178 -6.05 6.48 9.24
N SER A 179 -5.35 5.38 9.12
CA SER A 179 -3.98 5.23 9.63
C SER A 179 -2.99 6.08 8.83
N GLY A 180 -1.89 6.49 9.48
CA GLY A 180 -0.77 7.15 8.80
C GLY A 180 0.08 6.14 8.00
N TYR A 181 0.61 6.60 6.90
CA TYR A 181 1.40 5.80 5.96
C TYR A 181 2.89 6.18 5.90
N ALA A 182 3.35 7.01 6.85
CA ALA A 182 4.76 7.44 6.88
C ALA A 182 5.77 6.27 6.91
N ALA A 183 5.41 5.16 7.57
CA ALA A 183 6.28 4.00 7.68
C ALA A 183 6.37 3.16 6.38
N GLN A 184 5.34 3.20 5.54
CA GLN A 184 5.24 2.40 4.32
C GLN A 184 5.59 3.18 3.06
N ILE A 185 5.33 4.50 3.05
CA ILE A 185 5.43 5.35 1.87
C ILE A 185 6.49 6.43 2.10
N PRO A 186 7.59 6.43 1.33
CA PRO A 186 8.62 7.48 1.40
C PRO A 186 8.03 8.88 1.16
N THR A 187 8.68 9.91 1.70
CA THR A 187 8.23 11.31 1.62
C THR A 187 7.97 11.76 0.18
N GLU A 188 8.87 11.41 -0.74
CA GLU A 188 8.72 11.73 -2.17
C GLU A 188 7.45 11.10 -2.78
N ASP A 189 7.19 9.83 -2.47
CA ASP A 189 6.02 9.12 -2.96
C ASP A 189 4.71 9.67 -2.36
N ARG A 190 4.75 10.16 -1.11
CA ARG A 190 3.59 10.84 -0.50
C ARG A 190 3.25 12.13 -1.25
N TRP A 191 4.25 12.94 -1.63
CA TRP A 191 4.06 14.12 -2.47
C TRP A 191 3.56 13.76 -3.88
N ALA A 192 4.04 12.66 -4.45
CA ALA A 192 3.53 12.16 -5.73
C ALA A 192 2.04 11.79 -5.62
N ILE A 193 1.63 11.12 -4.54
CA ILE A 193 0.21 10.82 -4.27
C ILE A 193 -0.60 12.11 -4.14
N VAL A 194 -0.09 13.13 -3.45
CA VAL A 194 -0.77 14.44 -3.35
C VAL A 194 -0.98 15.04 -4.73
N ALA A 195 0.03 15.01 -5.60
CA ALA A 195 -0.07 15.50 -6.96
C ALA A 195 -1.14 14.75 -7.77
N TYR A 196 -1.16 13.42 -7.66
CA TYR A 196 -2.18 12.59 -8.30
C TYR A 196 -3.59 12.88 -7.77
N VAL A 197 -3.77 12.98 -6.45
CA VAL A 197 -5.07 13.31 -5.85
C VAL A 197 -5.58 14.66 -6.34
N LYS A 198 -4.73 15.69 -6.44
CA LYS A 198 -5.11 16.99 -7.00
C LYS A 198 -5.47 16.90 -8.49
N ALA A 199 -4.76 16.10 -9.28
CA ALA A 199 -5.10 15.82 -10.68
C ALA A 199 -6.45 15.09 -10.79
N LEU A 200 -6.67 14.06 -9.93
CA LEU A 200 -7.92 13.32 -9.88
C LEU A 200 -9.11 14.23 -9.51
N GLN A 201 -8.94 15.08 -8.51
CA GLN A 201 -9.93 16.09 -8.14
C GLN A 201 -10.24 17.05 -9.31
N ARG A 202 -9.20 17.47 -10.04
CA ARG A 202 -9.35 18.37 -11.19
C ARG A 202 -10.09 17.70 -12.34
N SER A 203 -9.86 16.42 -12.60
CA SER A 203 -10.56 15.66 -13.66
C SER A 203 -12.08 15.63 -13.47
N GLN A 204 -12.57 15.66 -12.23
CA GLN A 204 -14.00 15.66 -11.92
C GLN A 204 -14.62 17.06 -11.81
N ALA A 205 -13.80 18.08 -11.61
CA ALA A 205 -14.23 19.46 -11.41
C ALA A 205 -13.50 20.41 -12.36
N ALA A 206 -13.21 19.95 -13.57
CA ALA A 206 -12.57 20.76 -14.59
C ALA A 206 -13.52 21.86 -15.10
N ASP A 207 -12.99 23.07 -15.30
CA ASP A 207 -13.66 24.17 -15.97
C ASP A 207 -13.16 24.26 -17.41
N LEU A 208 -13.98 24.80 -18.32
CA LEU A 208 -13.57 25.05 -19.71
C LEU A 208 -12.30 25.91 -19.82
N ASN A 209 -12.06 26.78 -18.81
CA ASN A 209 -10.86 27.59 -18.75
C ASN A 209 -9.57 26.81 -18.45
N ASP A 210 -9.69 25.56 -18.02
CA ASP A 210 -8.54 24.67 -17.79
C ASP A 210 -7.97 24.11 -19.09
N LEU A 211 -8.75 24.17 -20.17
CA LEU A 211 -8.34 23.68 -21.46
C LEU A 211 -7.56 24.74 -22.25
N PRO A 212 -6.57 24.32 -23.05
CA PRO A 212 -5.96 25.18 -24.04
C PRO A 212 -6.99 25.86 -24.95
N PRO A 213 -6.77 27.08 -25.40
CA PRO A 213 -7.75 27.84 -26.19
C PRO A 213 -8.23 27.16 -27.46
N ASP A 214 -7.36 26.40 -28.11
CA ASP A 214 -7.67 25.59 -29.31
C ASP A 214 -8.69 24.49 -29.01
N GLN A 215 -8.54 23.76 -27.87
CA GLN A 215 -9.44 22.71 -27.49
C GLN A 215 -10.78 23.22 -26.92
N ARG A 216 -10.82 24.44 -26.37
CA ARG A 216 -12.08 25.04 -25.89
C ARG A 216 -13.09 25.23 -27.00
N ASN A 217 -12.61 25.68 -28.16
CA ASN A 217 -13.46 25.96 -29.32
C ASN A 217 -14.13 24.69 -29.84
N ASP A 218 -13.40 23.55 -29.86
CA ASP A 218 -13.93 22.28 -30.31
C ASP A 218 -15.06 21.77 -29.39
N LEU A 219 -14.91 21.92 -28.07
CA LEU A 219 -15.95 21.54 -27.11
C LEU A 219 -17.17 22.46 -27.11
N GLN A 220 -17.01 23.74 -27.42
CA GLN A 220 -18.14 24.65 -27.60
C GLN A 220 -18.96 24.30 -28.83
N VAL A 221 -18.31 23.89 -29.92
CA VAL A 221 -18.99 23.43 -31.14
C VAL A 221 -19.80 22.15 -30.87
N ILE A 222 -19.24 21.19 -30.12
CA ILE A 222 -19.97 19.95 -29.75
C ILE A 222 -21.21 20.25 -28.90
N LYS A 223 -21.17 21.22 -27.99
CA LYS A 223 -22.34 21.64 -27.20
C LYS A 223 -23.43 22.32 -28.02
N LEU A 224 -23.06 23.04 -29.11
CA LEU A 224 -23.99 23.74 -29.98
C LEU A 224 -24.68 22.78 -30.98
N HIS A 225 -24.08 21.63 -31.23
CA HIS A 225 -24.64 20.60 -32.10
C HIS A 225 -24.64 19.24 -31.37
N PRO A 226 -25.55 19.03 -30.38
CA PRO A 226 -25.74 17.69 -29.85
C PRO A 226 -26.25 16.83 -31.00
N GLU A 227 -25.43 15.89 -31.45
CA GLU A 227 -25.88 14.86 -32.37
C GLU A 227 -27.06 14.13 -31.72
N THR A 228 -28.25 14.32 -32.24
CA THR A 228 -29.42 13.52 -31.90
C THR A 228 -29.15 12.10 -32.34
N PRO A 229 -29.39 11.08 -31.50
CA PRO A 229 -29.18 9.68 -31.83
C PRO A 229 -30.07 9.18 -32.98
#